data_1178181f7bfb6f420302224a1d39a1fd
#
_entry.id   1178181f7bfb6f420302224a1d39a1fd
#
_cell.length_a   1.000
_cell.length_b   1.000
_cell.length_c   1.000
_cell.angle_alpha   90.00
_cell.angle_beta   90.00
_cell.angle_gamma   90.00
#
_symmetry.space_group_name_H-M   'P 1'
#
loop_
_entity.id
_entity.type
_entity.pdbx_description
1 polymer ?
#
loop_
_entity_poly.entity_id
_entity_poly.type
_entity_poly.pdbx_seq_one_letter_code
_entity_poly.pdbx_strand_id
1 'polypeptide(L)'
;MTYDDFIKLFPKEDDAIDWIILRKYKNGYKCPKCGLKKNVYRQNYNRRFLYCNNCKYEFSALKGTIFENTHLDLRMWLYVKMLLEVSSKRGSSRQYYLHKMFGMSQQLAKEAIKQIDIEKITAMSLKKELGISYQSAYRILDKVRYDMVQYFVMHCQKTNNNTIKTHKNENYINPTSSQVKKE
;
A
#
# COMPACT_ATOMS: atom_id res chain seq x y z
N MET A 1 1.53 6.88 -19.43
CA MET A 1 0.31 6.17 -18.99
C MET A 1 -0.66 7.18 -18.45
N THR A 2 -1.77 7.34 -19.12
CA THR A 2 -2.86 8.24 -18.74
C THR A 2 -3.78 7.54 -17.74
N TYR A 3 -4.70 8.30 -17.12
CA TYR A 3 -5.75 7.74 -16.28
C TYR A 3 -6.66 6.78 -17.07
N ASP A 4 -6.99 7.11 -18.32
CA ASP A 4 -7.81 6.25 -19.20
C ASP A 4 -7.14 4.91 -19.50
N ASP A 5 -5.80 4.89 -19.59
CA ASP A 5 -5.07 3.61 -19.71
C ASP A 5 -5.08 2.82 -18.40
N PHE A 6 -4.98 3.52 -17.27
CA PHE A 6 -4.98 2.88 -15.96
C PHE A 6 -6.32 2.21 -15.61
N ILE A 7 -7.45 2.85 -15.93
CA ILE A 7 -8.77 2.27 -15.65
C ILE A 7 -9.06 0.98 -16.44
N LYS A 8 -8.32 0.69 -17.51
CA LYS A 8 -8.40 -0.61 -18.20
C LYS A 8 -7.91 -1.77 -17.32
N LEU A 9 -7.06 -1.51 -16.33
CA LEU A 9 -6.63 -2.50 -15.33
C LEU A 9 -7.70 -2.72 -14.25
N PHE A 10 -8.57 -1.75 -14.04
CA PHE A 10 -9.66 -1.76 -13.07
C PHE A 10 -10.93 -1.27 -13.76
N PRO A 11 -11.59 -2.11 -14.59
CA PRO A 11 -12.78 -1.69 -15.37
C PRO A 11 -13.91 -1.18 -14.49
N LYS A 12 -14.04 -1.72 -13.28
CA LYS A 12 -15.03 -1.30 -12.28
C LYS A 12 -14.32 -0.79 -11.02
N GLU A 13 -14.98 0.11 -10.29
CA GLU A 13 -14.47 0.55 -8.98
C GLU A 13 -14.35 -0.62 -8.00
N ASP A 14 -15.23 -1.60 -8.10
CA ASP A 14 -15.19 -2.82 -7.29
C ASP A 14 -13.86 -3.58 -7.42
N ASP A 15 -13.24 -3.57 -8.60
CA ASP A 15 -11.94 -4.21 -8.83
C ASP A 15 -10.83 -3.49 -8.03
N ALA A 16 -10.91 -2.16 -7.95
CA ALA A 16 -10.01 -1.36 -7.13
C ALA A 16 -10.23 -1.60 -5.63
N ILE A 17 -11.49 -1.75 -5.20
CA ILE A 17 -11.84 -2.11 -3.83
C ILE A 17 -11.25 -3.49 -3.49
N ASP A 18 -11.41 -4.47 -4.37
CA ASP A 18 -10.87 -5.81 -4.19
C ASP A 18 -9.35 -5.80 -4.06
N TRP A 19 -8.69 -5.03 -4.91
CA TRP A 19 -7.24 -4.86 -4.86
C TRP A 19 -6.76 -4.30 -3.51
N ILE A 20 -7.45 -3.30 -2.96
CA ILE A 20 -7.13 -2.68 -1.67
C ILE A 20 -7.36 -3.68 -0.52
N ILE A 21 -8.52 -4.35 -0.52
CA ILE A 21 -8.93 -5.27 0.53
C ILE A 21 -8.01 -6.49 0.60
N LEU A 22 -7.64 -7.08 -0.52
CA LEU A 22 -6.71 -8.21 -0.57
C LEU A 22 -5.34 -7.86 0.05
N ARG A 23 -4.89 -6.62 -0.11
CA ARG A 23 -3.63 -6.17 0.48
C ARG A 23 -3.73 -5.85 1.96
N LYS A 24 -4.83 -5.25 2.37
CA LYS A 24 -5.07 -4.92 3.78
C LYS A 24 -5.30 -6.16 4.64
N TYR A 25 -6.07 -7.10 4.14
CA TYR A 25 -6.51 -8.27 4.89
C TYR A 25 -5.85 -9.57 4.43
N LYS A 26 -4.53 -9.54 4.23
CA LYS A 26 -3.74 -10.73 3.83
C LYS A 26 -3.95 -11.95 4.72
N ASN A 27 -4.24 -11.73 6.02
CA ASN A 27 -4.45 -12.77 7.03
C ASN A 27 -5.93 -12.98 7.37
N GLY A 28 -6.83 -12.58 6.46
CA GLY A 28 -8.28 -12.66 6.66
C GLY A 28 -8.85 -11.47 7.43
N TYR A 29 -10.17 -11.36 7.42
CA TYR A 29 -10.88 -10.28 8.09
C TYR A 29 -10.92 -10.51 9.61
N LYS A 30 -10.81 -9.42 10.36
CA LYS A 30 -10.97 -9.41 11.81
C LYS A 30 -12.02 -8.36 12.20
N CYS A 31 -13.03 -8.77 12.96
CA CYS A 31 -14.03 -7.82 13.45
C CYS A 31 -13.41 -6.86 14.47
N PRO A 32 -13.51 -5.53 14.31
CA PRO A 32 -12.97 -4.58 15.26
C PRO A 32 -13.75 -4.52 16.58
N LYS A 33 -15.02 -4.99 16.61
CA LYS A 33 -15.87 -4.98 17.81
C LYS A 33 -15.64 -6.21 18.69
N CYS A 34 -15.70 -7.42 18.12
CA CYS A 34 -15.60 -8.67 18.90
C CYS A 34 -14.26 -9.41 18.74
N GLY A 35 -13.36 -8.94 17.90
CA GLY A 35 -12.03 -9.51 17.69
C GLY A 35 -12.01 -10.82 16.89
N LEU A 36 -13.14 -11.43 16.56
CA LEU A 36 -13.20 -12.69 15.85
C LEU A 36 -12.81 -12.55 14.39
N LYS A 37 -12.09 -13.54 13.86
CA LYS A 37 -11.73 -13.66 12.44
C LYS A 37 -12.73 -14.50 11.65
N LYS A 38 -13.42 -15.44 12.32
CA LYS A 38 -14.45 -16.29 11.70
C LYS A 38 -15.75 -15.51 11.53
N ASN A 39 -16.52 -15.87 10.50
CA ASN A 39 -17.85 -15.29 10.24
C ASN A 39 -17.85 -13.77 9.96
N VAL A 40 -16.78 -13.24 9.37
CA VAL A 40 -16.74 -11.89 8.83
C VAL A 40 -16.78 -12.00 7.31
N TYR A 41 -17.80 -11.37 6.72
CA TYR A 41 -18.06 -11.46 5.28
C TYR A 41 -18.10 -10.08 4.64
N ARG A 42 -17.83 -10.05 3.35
CA ARG A 42 -17.99 -8.84 2.55
C ARG A 42 -19.46 -8.67 2.14
N GLN A 43 -19.97 -7.45 2.21
CA GLN A 43 -21.33 -7.15 1.78
C GLN A 43 -21.43 -7.16 0.24
N ASN A 44 -22.50 -7.80 -0.26
CA ASN A 44 -22.74 -7.88 -1.69
C ASN A 44 -23.30 -6.57 -2.27
N TYR A 45 -24.16 -5.87 -1.50
CA TYR A 45 -24.79 -4.63 -1.93
C TYR A 45 -23.85 -3.43 -1.87
N ASN A 46 -22.85 -3.45 -1.00
CA ASN A 46 -21.80 -2.41 -0.93
C ASN A 46 -20.46 -3.04 -0.56
N ARG A 47 -19.62 -3.20 -1.58
CA ARG A 47 -18.34 -3.88 -1.44
C ARG A 47 -17.31 -3.14 -0.57
N ARG A 48 -17.58 -1.89 -0.18
CA ARG A 48 -16.76 -1.13 0.78
C ARG A 48 -17.00 -1.56 2.24
N PHE A 49 -18.01 -2.40 2.53
CA PHE A 49 -18.34 -2.81 3.88
C PHE A 49 -18.14 -4.30 4.14
N LEU A 50 -17.77 -4.60 5.38
CA LEU A 50 -17.66 -5.92 5.96
C LEU A 50 -18.70 -6.08 7.06
N TYR A 51 -19.25 -7.28 7.20
CA TYR A 51 -20.23 -7.62 8.22
C TYR A 51 -19.76 -8.79 9.05
N CYS A 52 -19.84 -8.65 10.36
CA CYS A 52 -19.56 -9.73 11.32
C CYS A 52 -20.86 -10.42 11.75
N ASN A 53 -21.05 -11.67 11.31
CA ASN A 53 -22.26 -12.42 11.66
C ASN A 53 -22.34 -12.79 13.15
N ASN A 54 -21.22 -12.80 13.86
CA ASN A 54 -21.19 -13.11 15.28
C ASN A 54 -21.78 -12.00 16.16
N CYS A 55 -21.34 -10.75 15.97
CA CYS A 55 -21.80 -9.61 16.79
C CYS A 55 -22.69 -8.61 16.03
N LYS A 56 -23.12 -8.97 14.80
CA LYS A 56 -23.99 -8.18 13.93
C LYS A 56 -23.45 -6.76 13.62
N TYR A 57 -22.14 -6.60 13.70
CA TYR A 57 -21.50 -5.31 13.47
C TYR A 57 -21.04 -5.16 12.01
N GLU A 58 -21.46 -4.07 11.38
CA GLU A 58 -21.00 -3.66 10.06
C GLU A 58 -19.90 -2.60 10.19
N PHE A 59 -18.88 -2.68 9.36
CA PHE A 59 -17.77 -1.73 9.37
C PHE A 59 -17.13 -1.57 7.99
N SER A 60 -16.58 -0.39 7.75
CA SER A 60 -15.89 -0.11 6.49
C SER A 60 -14.63 -0.96 6.33
N ALA A 61 -14.53 -1.63 5.19
CA ALA A 61 -13.31 -2.34 4.79
C ALA A 61 -12.11 -1.41 4.59
N LEU A 62 -12.37 -0.13 4.32
CA LEU A 62 -11.35 0.88 4.07
C LEU A 62 -10.89 1.62 5.34
N LYS A 63 -11.50 1.36 6.49
CA LYS A 63 -11.17 2.02 7.77
C LYS A 63 -9.68 1.86 8.10
N GLY A 64 -9.02 2.95 8.49
CA GLY A 64 -7.59 2.97 8.78
C GLY A 64 -6.69 2.91 7.55
N THR A 65 -7.22 3.22 6.37
CA THR A 65 -6.45 3.45 5.13
C THR A 65 -6.59 4.89 4.68
N ILE A 66 -5.74 5.32 3.74
CA ILE A 66 -5.88 6.65 3.10
C ILE A 66 -7.20 6.80 2.34
N PHE A 67 -7.86 5.70 2.04
CA PHE A 67 -9.13 5.63 1.31
C PHE A 67 -10.35 5.77 2.23
N GLU A 68 -10.16 5.88 3.55
CA GLU A 68 -11.25 6.03 4.50
C GLU A 68 -12.01 7.34 4.26
N ASN A 69 -13.34 7.27 4.32
CA ASN A 69 -14.26 8.42 4.15
C ASN A 69 -14.12 9.16 2.81
N THR A 70 -13.61 8.50 1.76
CA THR A 70 -13.61 9.09 0.42
C THR A 70 -14.93 8.81 -0.31
N HIS A 71 -15.43 9.82 -1.00
CA HIS A 71 -16.54 9.72 -1.96
C HIS A 71 -16.04 9.67 -3.42
N LEU A 72 -14.75 9.91 -3.62
CA LEU A 72 -14.13 9.82 -4.93
C LEU A 72 -13.91 8.36 -5.33
N ASP A 73 -13.92 8.12 -6.63
CA ASP A 73 -13.61 6.82 -7.21
C ASP A 73 -12.22 6.34 -6.75
N LEU A 74 -12.17 5.12 -6.21
CA LEU A 74 -10.93 4.54 -5.68
C LEU A 74 -9.89 4.28 -6.77
N ARG A 75 -10.29 4.16 -8.03
CA ARG A 75 -9.36 4.06 -9.16
C ARG A 75 -8.51 5.32 -9.30
N MET A 76 -9.05 6.51 -9.05
CA MET A 76 -8.30 7.77 -9.03
C MET A 76 -7.21 7.76 -7.96
N TRP A 77 -7.53 7.28 -6.77
CA TRP A 77 -6.59 7.14 -5.67
C TRP A 77 -5.45 6.17 -5.99
N LEU A 78 -5.79 5.00 -6.56
CA LEU A 78 -4.81 4.00 -6.95
C LEU A 78 -3.91 4.51 -8.08
N TYR A 79 -4.46 5.27 -9.03
CA TYR A 79 -3.70 5.89 -10.09
C TYR A 79 -2.65 6.87 -9.55
N VAL A 80 -3.06 7.80 -8.68
CA VAL A 80 -2.13 8.75 -8.06
C VAL A 80 -1.09 8.04 -7.20
N LYS A 81 -1.50 7.00 -6.45
CA LYS A 81 -0.57 6.17 -5.68
C LYS A 81 0.44 5.48 -6.60
N MET A 82 0.02 4.91 -7.70
CA MET A 82 0.90 4.31 -8.70
C MET A 82 1.91 5.33 -9.26
N LEU A 83 1.46 6.51 -9.66
CA LEU A 83 2.34 7.56 -10.21
C LEU A 83 3.44 7.95 -9.21
N LEU A 84 3.07 8.23 -7.96
CA LEU A 84 4.02 8.63 -6.92
C LEU A 84 4.98 7.50 -6.53
N GLU A 85 4.49 6.28 -6.43
CA GLU A 85 5.33 5.11 -6.13
C GLU A 85 6.34 4.81 -7.25
N VAL A 86 5.92 4.95 -8.50
CA VAL A 86 6.84 4.81 -9.66
C VAL A 86 7.86 5.95 -9.66
N SER A 87 7.45 7.17 -9.34
CA SER A 87 8.35 8.32 -9.28
C SER A 87 9.43 8.19 -8.20
N SER A 88 9.09 7.57 -7.07
CA SER A 88 10.03 7.34 -5.96
C SER A 88 11.09 6.27 -6.24
N LYS A 89 10.89 5.43 -7.26
CA LYS A 89 11.79 4.32 -7.62
C LYS A 89 12.73 4.69 -8.75
N ARG A 90 13.83 3.93 -8.91
CA ARG A 90 14.82 4.14 -9.98
C ARG A 90 15.02 2.85 -10.79
N GLY A 91 15.37 3.02 -12.06
CA GLY A 91 15.75 1.92 -12.95
C GLY A 91 14.71 0.80 -13.05
N SER A 92 15.17 -0.44 -13.06
CA SER A 92 14.33 -1.65 -13.16
C SER A 92 13.34 -1.84 -12.02
N SER A 93 13.56 -1.20 -10.86
CA SER A 93 12.63 -1.27 -9.73
C SER A 93 11.25 -0.69 -10.07
N ARG A 94 11.14 0.24 -11.02
CA ARG A 94 9.86 0.77 -11.52
C ARG A 94 9.05 -0.30 -12.24
N GLN A 95 9.69 -1.05 -13.14
CA GLN A 95 9.04 -2.13 -13.88
C GLN A 95 8.57 -3.25 -12.95
N TYR A 96 9.46 -3.67 -12.05
CA TYR A 96 9.14 -4.69 -11.05
C TYR A 96 7.95 -4.27 -10.19
N TYR A 97 7.88 -3.02 -9.76
CA TYR A 97 6.76 -2.48 -9.00
C TYR A 97 5.43 -2.57 -9.76
N LEU A 98 5.39 -2.09 -11.01
CA LEU A 98 4.19 -2.14 -11.83
C LEU A 98 3.74 -3.57 -12.12
N HIS A 99 4.66 -4.46 -12.41
CA HIS A 99 4.37 -5.87 -12.62
C HIS A 99 3.81 -6.52 -11.34
N LYS A 100 4.50 -6.39 -10.22
CA LYS A 100 4.13 -7.04 -8.96
C LYS A 100 2.86 -6.48 -8.33
N MET A 101 2.67 -5.17 -8.40
CA MET A 101 1.56 -4.50 -7.71
C MET A 101 0.29 -4.44 -8.55
N PHE A 102 0.40 -4.25 -9.84
CA PHE A 102 -0.73 -4.05 -10.75
C PHE A 102 -0.90 -5.15 -11.81
N GLY A 103 -0.05 -6.17 -11.79
CA GLY A 103 -0.15 -7.29 -12.74
C GLY A 103 0.18 -6.93 -14.19
N MET A 104 0.84 -5.79 -14.42
CA MET A 104 1.20 -5.35 -15.77
C MET A 104 2.22 -6.30 -16.40
N SER A 105 2.09 -6.59 -17.70
CA SER A 105 3.15 -7.27 -18.44
C SER A 105 4.43 -6.41 -18.45
N GLN A 106 5.59 -7.04 -18.66
CA GLN A 106 6.86 -6.30 -18.71
C GLN A 106 6.86 -5.23 -19.80
N GLN A 107 6.27 -5.52 -20.95
CA GLN A 107 6.16 -4.59 -22.06
C GLN A 107 5.27 -3.39 -21.70
N LEU A 108 4.08 -3.63 -21.15
CA LEU A 108 3.16 -2.59 -20.71
C LEU A 108 3.78 -1.71 -19.62
N ALA A 109 4.50 -2.31 -18.69
CA ALA A 109 5.21 -1.57 -17.64
C ALA A 109 6.31 -0.64 -18.19
N LYS A 110 7.07 -1.11 -19.20
CA LYS A 110 8.08 -0.27 -19.90
C LYS A 110 7.43 0.94 -20.59
N GLU A 111 6.35 0.71 -21.31
CA GLU A 111 5.61 1.77 -22.00
C GLU A 111 4.99 2.76 -21.04
N ALA A 112 4.38 2.27 -19.96
CA ALA A 112 3.81 3.10 -18.90
C ALA A 112 4.87 4.04 -18.29
N ILE A 113 6.05 3.53 -17.97
CA ILE A 113 7.14 4.33 -17.38
C ILE A 113 7.61 5.44 -18.32
N LYS A 114 7.73 5.17 -19.63
CA LYS A 114 8.12 6.18 -20.61
C LYS A 114 7.15 7.35 -20.68
N GLN A 115 5.88 7.11 -20.45
CA GLN A 115 4.81 8.10 -20.55
C GLN A 115 4.58 8.87 -19.24
N ILE A 116 5.10 8.38 -18.08
CA ILE A 116 4.95 9.06 -16.80
C ILE A 116 5.97 10.18 -16.71
N ASP A 117 5.49 11.42 -16.79
CA ASP A 117 6.29 12.61 -16.53
C ASP A 117 6.25 12.92 -15.02
N ILE A 118 7.34 12.57 -14.35
CA ILE A 118 7.47 12.67 -12.89
C ILE A 118 7.39 14.12 -12.41
N GLU A 119 7.94 15.06 -13.18
CA GLU A 119 7.98 16.48 -12.82
C GLU A 119 6.60 17.13 -12.89
N LYS A 120 5.68 16.54 -13.66
CA LYS A 120 4.33 17.03 -13.84
C LYS A 120 3.30 16.44 -12.87
N ILE A 121 3.68 15.65 -11.86
CA ILE A 121 2.72 15.13 -10.86
C ILE A 121 2.37 16.23 -9.86
N THR A 122 1.46 17.11 -10.26
CA THR A 122 0.95 18.24 -9.48
C THR A 122 -0.56 18.14 -9.29
N ALA A 123 -1.11 18.85 -8.31
CA ALA A 123 -2.56 18.91 -8.14
C ALA A 123 -3.27 19.54 -9.36
N MET A 124 -2.61 20.44 -10.07
CA MET A 124 -3.15 21.06 -11.27
C MET A 124 -3.22 20.09 -12.46
N SER A 125 -2.18 19.27 -12.66
CA SER A 125 -2.20 18.24 -13.71
C SER A 125 -3.23 17.15 -13.41
N LEU A 126 -3.30 16.70 -12.15
CA LEU A 126 -4.28 15.70 -11.71
C LEU A 126 -5.73 16.20 -11.82
N LYS A 127 -5.98 17.49 -11.51
CA LYS A 127 -7.30 18.11 -11.74
C LYS A 127 -7.73 17.95 -13.20
N LYS A 128 -6.84 18.28 -14.15
CA LYS A 128 -7.15 18.19 -15.59
C LYS A 128 -7.35 16.75 -16.04
N GLU A 129 -6.48 15.85 -15.61
CA GLU A 129 -6.46 14.47 -16.05
C GLU A 129 -7.61 13.64 -15.45
N LEU A 130 -7.94 13.86 -14.18
CA LEU A 130 -9.00 13.12 -13.47
C LEU A 130 -10.38 13.77 -13.57
N GLY A 131 -10.49 15.00 -14.12
CA GLY A 131 -11.76 15.71 -14.23
C GLY A 131 -12.37 16.12 -12.87
N ILE A 132 -11.54 16.32 -11.83
CA ILE A 132 -11.98 16.64 -10.47
C ILE A 132 -11.62 18.08 -10.07
N SER A 133 -12.13 18.55 -8.92
CA SER A 133 -11.74 19.85 -8.39
C SER A 133 -10.26 19.89 -7.98
N TYR A 134 -9.64 21.07 -8.01
CA TYR A 134 -8.27 21.26 -7.51
C TYR A 134 -8.11 20.78 -6.07
N GLN A 135 -9.08 21.09 -5.21
CA GLN A 135 -9.07 20.69 -3.81
C GLN A 135 -9.09 19.17 -3.64
N SER A 136 -9.89 18.48 -4.47
CA SER A 136 -9.92 17.00 -4.47
C SER A 136 -8.60 16.42 -4.94
N ALA A 137 -8.02 16.94 -6.02
CA ALA A 137 -6.72 16.52 -6.54
C ALA A 137 -5.60 16.74 -5.52
N TYR A 138 -5.58 17.92 -4.88
CA TYR A 138 -4.63 18.25 -3.82
C TYR A 138 -4.76 17.29 -2.62
N ARG A 139 -6.00 17.02 -2.17
CA ARG A 139 -6.26 16.10 -1.05
C ARG A 139 -5.79 14.68 -1.33
N ILE A 140 -6.02 14.16 -2.54
CA ILE A 140 -5.51 12.84 -2.93
C ILE A 140 -3.98 12.84 -2.87
N LEU A 141 -3.36 13.82 -3.53
CA LEU A 141 -1.91 13.92 -3.64
C LEU A 141 -1.23 14.02 -2.27
N ASP A 142 -1.77 14.85 -1.38
CA ASP A 142 -1.27 15.06 -0.02
C ASP A 142 -1.38 13.78 0.83
N LYS A 143 -2.55 13.15 0.86
CA LYS A 143 -2.76 11.91 1.62
C LYS A 143 -1.89 10.76 1.11
N VAL A 144 -1.71 10.61 -0.19
CA VAL A 144 -0.85 9.56 -0.75
C VAL A 144 0.61 9.82 -0.42
N ARG A 145 1.09 11.06 -0.50
CA ARG A 145 2.45 11.44 -0.08
C ARG A 145 2.69 11.15 1.39
N TYR A 146 1.74 11.50 2.25
CA TYR A 146 1.82 11.23 3.68
C TYR A 146 1.92 9.71 3.95
N ASP A 147 1.08 8.89 3.33
CA ASP A 147 1.10 7.42 3.45
C ASP A 147 2.46 6.83 3.05
N MET A 148 3.05 7.33 1.96
CA MET A 148 4.37 6.90 1.51
C MET A 148 5.48 7.24 2.51
N VAL A 149 5.44 8.44 3.11
CA VAL A 149 6.41 8.85 4.14
C VAL A 149 6.27 7.98 5.39
N GLN A 150 5.05 7.74 5.86
CA GLN A 150 4.80 6.87 7.02
C GLN A 150 5.28 5.45 6.77
N TYR A 151 5.04 4.91 5.58
CA TYR A 151 5.55 3.60 5.19
C TYR A 151 7.08 3.55 5.25
N PHE A 152 7.76 4.55 4.72
CA PHE A 152 9.22 4.65 4.72
C PHE A 152 9.77 4.72 6.15
N VAL A 153 9.23 5.60 7.00
CA VAL A 153 9.66 5.75 8.41
C VAL A 153 9.52 4.44 9.18
N MET A 154 8.39 3.75 9.05
CA MET A 154 8.17 2.47 9.72
C MET A 154 9.13 1.37 9.25
N HIS A 155 9.54 1.38 7.98
CA HIS A 155 10.49 0.38 7.46
C HIS A 155 11.93 0.69 7.88
N CYS A 156 12.34 1.94 7.92
CA CYS A 156 13.65 2.33 8.43
C CYS A 156 13.83 1.98 9.91
N GLN A 157 12.79 2.16 10.73
CA GLN A 157 12.83 1.77 12.15
C GLN A 157 12.97 0.25 12.34
N LYS A 158 12.31 -0.55 11.50
CA LYS A 158 12.43 -2.02 11.56
C LYS A 158 13.83 -2.51 11.19
N THR A 159 14.46 -1.93 10.18
CA THR A 159 15.84 -2.29 9.79
C THR A 159 16.84 -1.94 10.89
N ASN A 160 16.74 -0.75 11.49
CA ASN A 160 17.62 -0.35 12.59
C ASN A 160 17.45 -1.26 13.82
N ASN A 161 16.24 -1.66 14.17
CA ASN A 161 15.99 -2.56 15.30
C ASN A 161 16.53 -3.99 15.04
N ASN A 162 16.53 -4.45 13.79
CA ASN A 162 17.10 -5.73 13.44
C ASN A 162 18.64 -5.71 13.45
N THR A 163 19.26 -4.61 13.01
CA THR A 163 20.71 -4.41 13.08
C THR A 163 21.21 -4.37 14.51
N ILE A 164 20.49 -3.71 15.42
CA ILE A 164 20.82 -3.65 16.86
C ILE A 164 20.70 -5.04 17.51
N LYS A 165 19.74 -5.89 17.08
CA LYS A 165 19.60 -7.26 17.59
C LYS A 165 20.72 -8.18 17.13
N THR A 166 21.20 -8.04 15.90
CA THR A 166 22.34 -8.83 15.39
C THR A 166 23.64 -8.48 16.11
N HIS A 167 23.92 -7.22 16.35
CA HIS A 167 25.11 -6.79 17.11
C HIS A 167 25.08 -7.18 18.60
N LYS A 168 23.89 -7.36 19.21
CA LYS A 168 23.80 -7.87 20.58
C LYS A 168 24.07 -9.37 20.70
N ASN A 169 23.86 -10.15 19.65
CA ASN A 169 24.11 -11.59 19.65
C ASN A 169 25.58 -11.95 19.35
N GLU A 170 26.37 -11.05 18.77
CA GLU A 170 27.77 -11.30 18.47
C GLU A 170 28.75 -11.05 19.67
N ASN A 171 28.25 -10.42 20.75
CA ASN A 171 29.05 -10.09 21.91
C ASN A 171 28.98 -11.11 23.07
N TYR A 172 28.37 -12.27 22.88
CA TYR A 172 28.43 -13.38 23.84
C TYR A 172 29.35 -14.51 23.32
N ILE A 173 30.65 -14.23 23.25
CA ILE A 173 31.67 -15.29 23.23
C ILE A 173 32.15 -15.47 24.66
N ASN A 174 31.75 -16.59 25.28
CA ASN A 174 32.27 -17.02 26.58
C ASN A 174 33.77 -17.11 26.56
N PRO A 175 34.49 -16.60 27.56
CA PRO A 175 35.91 -16.95 27.72
C PRO A 175 36.01 -18.41 28.23
N THR A 176 36.53 -19.26 27.38
CA THR A 176 36.87 -20.64 27.70
C THR A 176 37.88 -20.70 28.82
N SER A 177 37.57 -21.51 29.81
CA SER A 177 38.43 -22.03 30.87
C SER A 177 39.81 -22.46 30.38
N SER A 178 40.84 -21.75 30.78
CA SER A 178 42.22 -22.23 30.70
C SER A 178 42.53 -23.12 31.89
N GLN A 179 42.93 -24.34 31.55
CA GLN A 179 43.38 -25.41 32.42
C GLN A 179 44.56 -24.97 33.28
N VAL A 180 44.42 -25.17 34.59
CA VAL A 180 45.55 -25.25 35.51
C VAL A 180 46.15 -26.67 35.42
N LYS A 181 47.36 -26.82 34.90
CA LYS A 181 48.21 -27.97 35.15
C LYS A 181 49.00 -27.77 36.40
N LYS A 182 48.87 -28.75 37.32
CA LYS A 182 49.75 -28.91 38.47
C LYS A 182 51.09 -29.52 37.98
N GLU A 183 52.16 -28.97 38.43
CA GLU A 183 53.33 -29.65 39.02
C GLU A 183 53.88 -28.75 40.07
#